data_417e6bd93429aefc493177b75e8bd4b5
#
_entry.id   417e6bd93429aefc493177b75e8bd4b5
#
_cell.length_a   1.000
_cell.length_b   1.000
_cell.length_c   1.000
_cell.angle_alpha   90.00
_cell.angle_beta   90.00
_cell.angle_gamma   90.00
#
_symmetry.space_group_name_H-M   'P 1'
#
loop_
_entity.id
_entity.type
_entity.pdbx_description
1 polymer ?
#
loop_
_entity_poly.entity_id
_entity_poly.type
_entity_poly.pdbx_seq_one_letter_code
_entity_poly.pdbx_strand_id
1 'polypeptide(L)'
;MVSGFPSKMRLWLQTGMILIAGALYSLATPPFQVSDEFNHFLRVVQIASGGWIPEKTLNQGKPATGGTLPANLERAMTPFRNLPFHVNVKTSPRILEQADRDAGALSLDSPDRRFYPFPNTSLYSPAPYLSQSLGLKLGAA
;
A
#
# COMPACT_ATOMS: atom_id res chain seq x y z
N MET A 1 -5.99 -47.17 0.21
CA MET A 1 -6.76 -46.42 -0.81
C MET A 1 -7.45 -45.27 -0.13
N VAL A 2 -6.92 -44.06 -0.25
CA VAL A 2 -7.58 -42.88 0.26
C VAL A 2 -8.68 -42.55 -0.75
N SER A 3 -9.94 -42.88 -0.40
CA SER A 3 -11.12 -42.55 -1.20
C SER A 3 -11.17 -41.02 -1.38
N GLY A 4 -10.88 -40.60 -2.59
CA GLY A 4 -10.70 -39.21 -2.87
C GLY A 4 -12.00 -38.45 -2.75
N PHE A 5 -11.97 -37.33 -2.04
CA PHE A 5 -13.03 -36.32 -2.07
C PHE A 5 -13.45 -36.02 -3.52
N PRO A 6 -14.74 -35.73 -3.78
CA PRO A 6 -15.20 -35.26 -5.08
C PRO A 6 -14.36 -34.09 -5.58
N SER A 7 -14.09 -34.01 -6.85
CA SER A 7 -13.22 -32.99 -7.46
C SER A 7 -13.61 -31.55 -7.07
N LYS A 8 -14.90 -31.25 -7.01
CA LYS A 8 -15.41 -29.95 -6.55
C LYS A 8 -15.05 -29.66 -5.08
N MET A 9 -15.14 -30.65 -4.20
CA MET A 9 -14.80 -30.48 -2.79
C MET A 9 -13.30 -30.24 -2.59
N ARG A 10 -12.44 -30.91 -3.35
CA ARG A 10 -10.99 -30.62 -3.34
C ARG A 10 -10.70 -29.19 -3.77
N LEU A 11 -11.36 -28.69 -4.82
CA LEU A 11 -11.20 -27.32 -5.29
C LEU A 11 -11.60 -26.32 -4.20
N TRP A 12 -12.74 -26.49 -3.56
CA TRP A 12 -13.17 -25.61 -2.47
C TRP A 12 -12.24 -25.62 -1.26
N LEU A 13 -11.74 -26.81 -0.89
CA LEU A 13 -10.76 -26.93 0.19
C LEU A 13 -9.44 -26.22 -0.15
N GLN A 14 -8.92 -26.41 -1.35
CA GLN A 14 -7.69 -25.75 -1.80
C GLN A 14 -7.88 -24.23 -1.85
N THR A 15 -8.99 -23.73 -2.42
CA THR A 15 -9.30 -22.31 -2.46
C THR A 15 -9.41 -21.74 -1.05
N GLY A 16 -10.11 -22.44 -0.15
CA GLY A 16 -10.24 -22.02 1.26
C GLY A 16 -8.88 -21.95 1.96
N MET A 17 -8.02 -22.93 1.76
CA MET A 17 -6.64 -22.92 2.33
C MET A 17 -5.82 -21.74 1.81
N ILE A 18 -5.87 -21.44 0.50
CA ILE A 18 -5.15 -20.31 -0.09
C ILE A 18 -5.65 -18.99 0.48
N LEU A 19 -6.98 -18.81 0.59
CA LEU A 19 -7.57 -17.60 1.16
C LEU A 19 -7.19 -17.41 2.63
N ILE A 20 -7.25 -18.48 3.44
CA ILE A 20 -6.85 -18.45 4.85
C ILE A 20 -5.35 -18.11 4.98
N ALA A 21 -4.50 -18.80 4.20
CA ALA A 21 -3.06 -18.53 4.22
C ALA A 21 -2.74 -17.09 3.80
N GLY A 22 -3.40 -16.58 2.76
CA GLY A 22 -3.27 -15.20 2.31
C GLY A 22 -3.71 -14.18 3.38
N ALA A 23 -4.84 -14.44 4.04
CA ALA A 23 -5.33 -13.59 5.12
C ALA A 23 -4.36 -13.60 6.32
N LEU A 24 -3.89 -14.76 6.75
CA LEU A 24 -2.91 -14.88 7.84
C LEU A 24 -1.59 -14.17 7.50
N TYR A 25 -1.11 -14.33 6.27
CA TYR A 25 0.09 -13.64 5.81
C TYR A 25 -0.11 -12.11 5.85
N SER A 26 -1.24 -11.61 5.34
CA SER A 26 -1.55 -10.17 5.34
C SER A 26 -1.64 -9.58 6.75
N LEU A 27 -2.17 -10.34 7.71
CA LEU A 27 -2.26 -9.92 9.11
C LEU A 27 -0.90 -9.98 9.84
N ALA A 28 -0.04 -10.94 9.45
CA ALA A 28 1.27 -11.14 10.08
C ALA A 28 2.35 -10.20 9.53
N THR A 29 2.17 -9.69 8.30
CA THR A 29 3.16 -8.83 7.65
C THR A 29 2.89 -7.37 8.01
N PRO A 30 3.84 -6.68 8.68
CA PRO A 30 3.69 -5.24 8.95
C PRO A 30 3.59 -4.45 7.65
N PRO A 31 2.85 -3.32 7.64
CA PRO A 31 2.85 -2.41 6.50
C PRO A 31 4.27 -1.93 6.14
N PHE A 32 4.54 -1.73 4.86
CA PHE A 32 5.79 -1.22 4.33
C PHE A 32 7.04 -2.05 4.64
N GLN A 33 6.88 -3.35 4.90
CA GLN A 33 8.01 -4.24 5.09
C GLN A 33 8.71 -4.60 3.76
N VAL A 34 7.96 -4.62 2.67
CA VAL A 34 8.51 -4.91 1.34
C VAL A 34 9.09 -3.63 0.73
N SER A 35 10.24 -3.76 0.07
CA SER A 35 11.04 -2.64 -0.43
C SER A 35 10.30 -1.66 -1.35
N ASP A 36 9.39 -2.16 -2.19
CA ASP A 36 8.66 -1.33 -3.17
C ASP A 36 7.28 -0.86 -2.67
N GLU A 37 6.87 -1.29 -1.49
CA GLU A 37 5.52 -1.06 -0.96
C GLU A 37 5.20 0.43 -0.80
N PHE A 38 6.18 1.26 -0.43
CA PHE A 38 6.02 2.72 -0.39
C PHE A 38 5.64 3.30 -1.75
N ASN A 39 6.30 2.87 -2.82
CA ASN A 39 6.01 3.35 -4.17
C ASN A 39 4.62 2.91 -4.63
N HIS A 40 4.24 1.66 -4.33
CA HIS A 40 2.90 1.14 -4.61
C HIS A 40 1.83 1.89 -3.83
N PHE A 41 2.05 2.16 -2.54
CA PHE A 41 1.14 2.93 -1.71
C PHE A 41 0.94 4.36 -2.24
N LEU A 42 2.01 5.08 -2.57
CA LEU A 42 1.93 6.41 -3.18
C LEU A 42 1.14 6.39 -4.49
N ARG A 43 1.29 5.35 -5.31
CA ARG A 43 0.51 5.17 -6.53
C ARG A 43 -0.98 4.93 -6.23
N VAL A 44 -1.31 4.12 -5.22
CA VAL A 44 -2.69 3.92 -4.73
C VAL A 44 -3.31 5.24 -4.31
N VAL A 45 -2.61 6.04 -3.49
CA VAL A 45 -3.09 7.35 -3.03
C VAL A 45 -3.30 8.31 -4.20
N GLN A 46 -2.40 8.33 -5.18
CA GLN A 46 -2.56 9.16 -6.37
C GLN A 46 -3.86 8.84 -7.10
N ILE A 47 -4.14 7.56 -7.34
CA ILE A 47 -5.35 7.13 -8.05
C ILE A 47 -6.60 7.41 -7.20
N ALA A 48 -6.56 7.14 -5.89
CA ALA A 48 -7.64 7.44 -4.96
C ALA A 48 -7.99 8.94 -4.92
N SER A 49 -6.97 9.81 -5.06
CA SER A 49 -7.15 11.27 -5.16
C SER A 49 -7.54 11.76 -6.57
N GLY A 50 -7.81 10.86 -7.53
CA GLY A 50 -8.23 11.20 -8.90
C GLY A 50 -7.07 11.40 -9.88
N GLY A 51 -5.82 11.22 -9.47
CA GLY A 51 -4.63 11.36 -10.32
C GLY A 51 -4.32 10.08 -11.11
N TRP A 52 -4.79 9.97 -12.34
CA TRP A 52 -4.61 8.79 -13.18
C TRP A 52 -3.23 8.70 -13.83
N ILE A 53 -2.64 9.86 -14.15
CA ILE A 53 -1.38 9.98 -14.86
C ILE A 53 -0.33 10.56 -13.91
N PRO A 54 0.85 9.94 -13.78
CA PRO A 54 1.95 10.49 -13.00
C PRO A 54 2.47 11.80 -13.57
N GLU A 55 2.93 12.65 -12.68
CA GLU A 55 3.54 13.94 -13.00
C GLU A 55 5.03 13.78 -13.23
N LYS A 56 5.57 14.55 -14.18
CA LYS A 56 7.01 14.74 -14.38
C LYS A 56 7.40 16.12 -13.93
N THR A 57 8.38 16.21 -13.04
CA THR A 57 8.85 17.49 -12.50
C THR A 57 10.36 17.46 -12.21
N LEU A 58 10.91 18.60 -11.83
CA LEU A 58 12.26 18.67 -11.26
C LEU A 58 12.14 18.63 -9.73
N ASN A 59 12.66 17.58 -9.13
CA ASN A 59 12.77 17.45 -7.69
C ASN A 59 14.24 17.66 -7.30
N GLN A 60 14.53 18.73 -6.56
CA GLN A 60 15.89 19.13 -6.20
C GLN A 60 16.82 19.24 -7.41
N GLY A 61 16.32 19.78 -8.53
CA GLY A 61 17.06 19.97 -9.77
C GLY A 61 17.25 18.71 -10.62
N LYS A 62 16.69 17.56 -10.23
CA LYS A 62 16.77 16.30 -10.98
C LYS A 62 15.39 15.90 -11.52
N PRO A 63 15.31 15.34 -12.75
CA PRO A 63 14.05 14.82 -13.26
C PRO A 63 13.47 13.76 -12.30
N ALA A 64 12.22 13.91 -11.95
CA ALA A 64 11.50 12.98 -11.08
C ALA A 64 10.10 12.71 -11.64
N THR A 65 9.61 11.50 -11.43
CA THR A 65 8.26 11.07 -11.77
C THR A 65 7.53 10.66 -10.51
N GLY A 66 6.29 11.12 -10.34
CA GLY A 66 5.54 10.89 -9.11
C GLY A 66 4.16 11.51 -9.16
N GLY A 67 3.74 12.15 -8.06
CA GLY A 67 2.46 12.84 -7.99
C GLY A 67 2.40 13.84 -6.84
N THR A 68 1.55 14.85 -6.99
CA THR A 68 1.25 15.83 -5.95
C THR A 68 0.14 15.26 -5.05
N LEU A 69 0.52 14.83 -3.85
CA LEU A 69 -0.30 14.07 -2.90
C LEU A 69 -0.43 14.82 -1.57
N PRO A 70 -1.39 14.44 -0.71
CA PRO A 70 -1.55 15.03 0.63
C PRO A 70 -0.24 15.00 1.43
N ALA A 71 0.15 16.13 2.02
CA ALA A 71 1.43 16.23 2.73
C ALA A 71 1.48 15.39 4.01
N ASN A 72 0.34 15.09 4.62
CA ASN A 72 0.24 14.28 5.84
C ASN A 72 0.53 12.78 5.63
N LEU A 73 0.64 12.30 4.38
CA LEU A 73 1.13 10.94 4.08
C LEU A 73 2.47 10.61 4.72
N GLU A 74 3.33 11.62 4.88
CA GLU A 74 4.63 11.45 5.52
C GLU A 74 4.49 10.86 6.93
N ARG A 75 3.50 11.31 7.69
CA ARG A 75 3.28 10.82 9.07
C ARG A 75 2.94 9.34 9.09
N ALA A 76 2.05 8.90 8.20
CA ALA A 76 1.68 7.48 8.08
C ALA A 76 2.85 6.59 7.64
N MET A 77 3.76 7.10 6.79
CA MET A 77 4.88 6.33 6.25
C MET A 77 6.13 6.34 7.14
N THR A 78 6.37 7.44 7.84
CA THR A 78 7.61 7.66 8.62
C THR A 78 7.93 6.54 9.63
N PRO A 79 6.96 5.99 10.39
CA PRO A 79 7.23 4.93 11.35
C PRO A 79 7.83 3.66 10.74
N PHE A 80 7.62 3.45 9.44
CA PHE A 80 8.02 2.24 8.73
C PHE A 80 9.24 2.42 7.81
N ARG A 81 9.79 3.64 7.69
CA ARG A 81 10.88 3.94 6.75
C ARG A 81 12.11 3.03 6.86
N ASN A 82 12.38 2.55 8.06
CA ASN A 82 13.54 1.70 8.32
C ASN A 82 13.23 0.19 8.29
N LEU A 83 11.99 -0.22 7.98
CA LEU A 83 11.66 -1.64 7.88
C LEU A 83 12.22 -2.30 6.62
N PRO A 84 12.07 -1.71 5.42
CA PRO A 84 12.65 -2.29 4.23
C PRO A 84 14.16 -2.44 4.36
N PHE A 85 14.68 -3.59 3.90
CA PHE A 85 16.13 -3.90 3.88
C PHE A 85 16.82 -4.05 5.25
N HIS A 86 16.14 -3.86 6.38
CA HIS A 86 16.71 -3.98 7.71
C HIS A 86 16.06 -5.09 8.53
N VAL A 87 16.54 -6.32 8.36
CA VAL A 87 15.97 -7.52 9.01
C VAL A 87 15.99 -7.48 10.54
N ASN A 88 16.84 -6.65 11.12
CA ASN A 88 16.95 -6.46 12.58
C ASN A 88 15.98 -5.42 13.13
N VAL A 89 15.36 -4.62 12.27
CA VAL A 89 14.35 -3.64 12.68
C VAL A 89 13.00 -4.33 12.79
N LYS A 90 12.39 -4.24 13.94
CA LYS A 90 11.09 -4.85 14.23
C LYS A 90 10.04 -3.77 14.46
N THR A 91 8.84 -4.00 13.95
CA THR A 91 7.67 -3.19 14.29
C THR A 91 7.22 -3.53 15.72
N SER A 92 6.79 -2.54 16.46
CA SER A 92 6.17 -2.73 17.78
C SER A 92 4.66 -2.41 17.73
N PRO A 93 3.84 -2.96 18.62
CA PRO A 93 2.41 -2.63 18.69
C PRO A 93 2.16 -1.11 18.79
N ARG A 94 3.01 -0.40 19.54
CA ARG A 94 2.94 1.06 19.68
C ARG A 94 3.13 1.80 18.36
N ILE A 95 4.06 1.33 17.51
CA ILE A 95 4.29 1.89 16.17
C ILE A 95 3.06 1.64 15.29
N LEU A 96 2.48 0.44 15.34
CA LEU A 96 1.27 0.11 14.56
C LEU A 96 0.07 0.97 14.97
N GLU A 97 -0.17 1.12 16.27
CA GLU A 97 -1.24 1.99 16.79
C GLU A 97 -1.05 3.47 16.39
N GLN A 98 0.20 3.96 16.39
CA GLN A 98 0.48 5.33 15.95
C GLN A 98 0.23 5.48 14.45
N ALA A 99 0.69 4.52 13.65
CA ALA A 99 0.48 4.53 12.21
C ALA A 99 -1.00 4.42 11.84
N ASP A 100 -1.77 3.64 12.58
CA ASP A 100 -3.22 3.53 12.39
C ASP A 100 -3.93 4.87 12.67
N ARG A 101 -3.57 5.54 13.77
CA ARG A 101 -4.07 6.90 14.05
C ARG A 101 -3.70 7.90 12.96
N ASP A 102 -2.45 7.86 12.48
CA ASP A 102 -1.97 8.77 11.44
C ASP A 102 -2.60 8.46 10.07
N ALA A 103 -2.87 7.18 9.79
CA ALA A 103 -3.61 6.77 8.60
C ALA A 103 -5.09 7.19 8.67
N GLY A 104 -5.73 7.06 9.84
CA GLY A 104 -7.10 7.55 10.07
C GLY A 104 -7.25 9.08 9.96
N ALA A 105 -6.16 9.82 10.12
CA ALA A 105 -6.11 11.26 9.91
C ALA A 105 -5.79 11.66 8.45
N LEU A 106 -5.61 10.68 7.55
CA LEU A 106 -5.33 10.95 6.14
C LEU A 106 -6.59 11.50 5.44
N SER A 107 -6.49 12.71 4.93
CA SER A 107 -7.53 13.29 4.05
C SER A 107 -7.02 13.33 2.62
N LEU A 108 -7.69 12.61 1.72
CA LEU A 108 -7.36 12.61 0.29
C LEU A 108 -7.60 13.96 -0.38
N ASP A 109 -8.53 14.74 0.17
CA ASP A 109 -8.93 16.07 -0.33
C ASP A 109 -8.20 17.22 0.37
N SER A 110 -7.18 16.90 1.19
CA SER A 110 -6.38 17.93 1.86
C SER A 110 -5.82 18.96 0.86
N PRO A 111 -5.97 20.27 1.13
CA PRO A 111 -5.37 21.31 0.30
C PRO A 111 -3.85 21.40 0.46
N ASP A 112 -3.31 20.93 1.58
CA ASP A 112 -1.87 20.84 1.82
C ASP A 112 -1.32 19.64 1.08
N ARG A 113 -0.68 19.88 -0.06
CA ARG A 113 -0.15 18.84 -0.95
C ARG A 113 1.29 19.11 -1.29
N ARG A 114 2.06 18.03 -1.49
CA ARG A 114 3.43 18.10 -1.95
C ARG A 114 3.75 17.00 -2.96
N PHE A 115 4.81 17.19 -3.72
CA PHE A 115 5.27 16.19 -4.68
C PHE A 115 5.97 15.04 -3.96
N TYR A 116 5.53 13.81 -4.26
CA TYR A 116 6.17 12.57 -3.83
C TYR A 116 6.70 11.83 -5.05
N PRO A 117 8.02 11.53 -5.10
CA PRO A 117 8.58 10.74 -6.18
C PRO A 117 8.29 9.23 -5.96
N PHE A 118 7.80 8.55 -7.00
CA PHE A 118 7.64 7.09 -7.05
C PHE A 118 7.91 6.58 -8.48
N PRO A 119 9.15 6.74 -8.99
CA PRO A 119 9.48 6.47 -10.39
C PRO A 119 9.18 5.03 -10.81
N ASN A 120 9.38 4.06 -9.93
CA ASN A 120 9.21 2.63 -10.25
C ASN A 120 7.78 2.29 -10.61
N THR A 121 6.79 2.82 -9.87
CA THR A 121 5.37 2.49 -10.06
C THR A 121 4.62 3.48 -10.93
N SER A 122 5.25 4.61 -11.26
CA SER A 122 4.66 5.63 -12.14
C SER A 122 4.40 5.13 -13.56
N LEU A 123 5.14 4.12 -14.00
CA LEU A 123 4.98 3.53 -15.34
C LEU A 123 3.89 2.45 -15.39
N TYR A 124 3.39 2.01 -14.25
CA TYR A 124 2.38 0.95 -14.20
C TYR A 124 0.99 1.49 -14.50
N SER A 125 0.22 0.68 -15.24
CA SER A 125 -1.20 0.94 -15.47
C SER A 125 -1.94 1.15 -14.13
N PRO A 126 -2.94 2.03 -14.06
CA PRO A 126 -3.77 2.19 -12.87
C PRO A 126 -4.59 0.94 -12.52
N ALA A 127 -4.87 0.07 -13.47
CA ALA A 127 -5.79 -1.06 -13.30
C ALA A 127 -5.49 -1.96 -12.08
N PRO A 128 -4.22 -2.39 -11.81
CA PRO A 128 -3.91 -3.20 -10.62
C PRO A 128 -4.18 -2.51 -9.28
N TYR A 129 -4.26 -1.19 -9.27
CA TYR A 129 -4.41 -0.38 -8.06
C TYR A 129 -5.86 0.01 -7.74
N LEU A 130 -6.81 -0.29 -8.63
CA LEU A 130 -8.20 0.19 -8.50
C LEU A 130 -8.87 -0.33 -7.22
N SER A 131 -8.67 -1.61 -6.87
CA SER A 131 -9.27 -2.20 -5.68
C SER A 131 -8.74 -1.55 -4.40
N GLN A 132 -7.42 -1.36 -4.31
CA GLN A 132 -6.78 -0.72 -3.16
C GLN A 132 -7.16 0.76 -3.07
N SER A 133 -7.21 1.47 -4.21
CA SER A 133 -7.61 2.88 -4.27
C SER A 133 -9.07 3.08 -3.85
N LEU A 134 -9.96 2.16 -4.24
CA LEU A 134 -11.35 2.18 -3.79
C LEU A 134 -11.44 1.93 -2.28
N GLY A 135 -10.73 0.92 -1.78
CA GLY A 135 -10.67 0.63 -0.34
C GLY A 135 -10.16 1.82 0.48
N LEU A 136 -9.08 2.46 0.01
CA LEU A 136 -8.55 3.66 0.65
C LEU A 136 -9.55 4.82 0.65
N LYS A 137 -10.24 5.04 -0.47
CA LYS A 137 -11.24 6.11 -0.59
C LYS A 137 -12.45 5.89 0.32
N LEU A 138 -12.89 4.65 0.47
CA LEU A 138 -14.00 4.30 1.38
C LEU A 138 -13.59 4.37 2.86
N GLY A 139 -12.33 4.10 3.19
CA GLY A 139 -11.82 4.20 4.55
C GLY A 139 -11.43 5.61 4.98
N ALA A 140 -11.23 6.54 4.03
CA ALA A 140 -10.88 7.94 4.28
C ALA A 140 -12.12 8.87 4.25
N ALA A 141 -13.32 8.33 4.00
CA ALA A 141 -14.59 9.05 4.00
C ALA A 141 -15.23 9.04 5.38
#